data_70b6c37bacc1a51b8083251d327de999
#
_entry.id   70b6c37bacc1a51b8083251d327de999
#
_cell.length_a   1.000
_cell.length_b   1.000
_cell.length_c   1.000
_cell.angle_alpha   90.00
_cell.angle_beta   90.00
_cell.angle_gamma   90.00
#
_symmetry.space_group_name_H-M   'P 1'
#
loop_
_entity.id
_entity.type
_entity.pdbx_description
1 polymer ?
#
loop_
_entity_poly.entity_id
_entity_poly.type
_entity_poly.pdbx_seq_one_letter_code
_entity_poly.pdbx_strand_id
1 'polypeptide(L)'
;MSKARFDMTAIIYDKRGRVLSVGKNSYIKTHPLQAHYACKVGLPDKQFLHAEIHAIALCRNLKRAHKIVVTRFGAKGEPKNAKPCPVCQSAIEAAGIKHIEHT
;
A
#
# COMPACT_ATOMS: atom_id res chain seq x y z
N MET A 1 19.17 17.95 9.73
CA MET A 1 17.72 18.14 9.92
C MET A 1 16.95 17.06 9.18
N SER A 2 16.11 16.36 9.88
CA SER A 2 15.33 15.30 9.27
C SER A 2 14.17 15.89 8.47
N LYS A 3 13.95 15.36 7.27
CA LYS A 3 12.75 15.69 6.53
C LYS A 3 11.55 15.02 7.21
N ALA A 4 10.44 15.72 7.24
CA ALA A 4 9.18 15.12 7.71
C ALA A 4 8.86 13.90 6.84
N ARG A 5 8.73 12.74 7.47
CA ARG A 5 8.32 11.50 6.79
C ARG A 5 6.95 11.13 7.31
N PHE A 6 6.09 10.70 6.39
CA PHE A 6 4.74 10.26 6.76
C PHE A 6 4.73 8.77 6.97
N ASP A 7 4.13 8.34 8.07
CA ASP A 7 3.90 6.93 8.32
C ASP A 7 2.66 6.51 7.54
N MET A 8 2.86 5.62 6.59
CA MET A 8 1.77 5.01 5.85
C MET A 8 1.66 3.55 6.24
N THR A 9 0.44 3.12 6.49
CA THR A 9 0.12 1.74 6.81
C THR A 9 -1.01 1.27 5.91
N ALA A 10 -0.87 0.08 5.36
CA ALA A 10 -1.92 -0.57 4.59
C ALA A 10 -2.27 -1.89 5.26
N ILE A 11 -3.54 -2.11 5.50
CA ILE A 11 -4.03 -3.34 6.13
C ILE A 11 -5.01 -4.01 5.19
N ILE A 12 -4.78 -5.27 4.89
CA ILE A 12 -5.68 -6.07 4.05
C ILE A 12 -6.55 -6.93 4.96
N TYR A 13 -7.85 -6.85 4.74
CA TYR A 13 -8.86 -7.58 5.50
C TYR A 13 -9.58 -8.59 4.61
N ASP A 14 -10.02 -9.69 5.21
CA ASP A 14 -10.95 -10.60 4.54
C ASP A 14 -12.39 -10.09 4.65
N LYS A 15 -13.33 -10.86 4.11
CA LYS A 15 -14.76 -10.54 4.10
C LYS A 15 -15.35 -10.41 5.51
N ARG A 16 -14.73 -11.08 6.48
CA ARG A 16 -15.18 -11.08 7.88
C ARG A 16 -14.49 -10.01 8.72
N GLY A 17 -13.65 -9.19 8.11
CA GLY A 17 -12.93 -8.14 8.81
C GLY A 17 -11.67 -8.61 9.52
N ARG A 18 -11.19 -9.81 9.24
CA ARG A 18 -9.94 -10.31 9.82
C ARG A 18 -8.74 -9.77 9.06
N VAL A 19 -7.70 -9.41 9.79
CA VAL A 19 -6.46 -8.92 9.19
C VAL A 19 -5.73 -10.07 8.49
N LEU A 20 -5.45 -9.91 7.22
CA LEU A 20 -4.66 -10.86 6.44
C LEU A 20 -3.20 -10.46 6.37
N SER A 21 -2.93 -9.17 6.25
CA SER A 21 -1.56 -8.66 6.22
C SER A 21 -1.53 -7.18 6.58
N VAL A 22 -0.37 -6.71 7.00
CA VAL A 22 -0.10 -5.30 7.30
C VAL A 22 1.18 -4.91 6.58
N GLY A 23 1.14 -3.84 5.81
CA GLY A 23 2.30 -3.29 5.11
C GLY A 23 2.59 -1.87 5.56
N LYS A 24 3.86 -1.50 5.48
CA LYS A 24 4.32 -0.15 5.77
C LYS A 24 5.19 0.35 4.63
N ASN A 25 5.14 1.65 4.38
CA ASN A 25 5.99 2.25 3.36
C ASN A 25 7.46 2.25 3.82
N SER A 26 8.36 2.28 2.83
CA SER A 26 9.79 2.44 3.07
C SER A 26 10.35 3.51 2.15
N TYR A 27 11.28 4.30 2.69
CA TYR A 27 12.03 5.28 1.91
C TYR A 27 13.40 4.76 1.48
N ILE A 28 13.71 3.53 1.85
CA ILE A 28 15.02 2.91 1.61
C ILE A 28 14.89 1.63 0.80
N LYS A 29 13.91 0.79 1.17
CA LYS A 29 13.74 -0.53 0.56
C LYS A 29 12.99 -0.45 -0.76
N THR A 30 13.40 -1.28 -1.71
CA THR A 30 12.67 -1.52 -2.95
C THR A 30 12.18 -2.97 -2.94
N HIS A 31 11.27 -3.28 -3.84
CA HIS A 31 10.72 -4.62 -3.97
C HIS A 31 10.43 -4.89 -5.44
N PRO A 32 10.70 -6.10 -5.96
CA PRO A 32 10.42 -6.42 -7.37
C PRO A 32 8.98 -6.17 -7.77
N LEU A 33 8.04 -6.42 -6.87
CA LEU A 33 6.61 -6.17 -7.13
C LEU A 33 6.34 -4.67 -7.32
N GLN A 34 6.96 -3.81 -6.53
CA GLN A 34 6.85 -2.35 -6.67
C GLN A 34 7.39 -1.91 -8.03
N ALA A 35 8.57 -2.39 -8.40
CA ALA A 35 9.20 -2.07 -9.68
C ALA A 35 8.34 -2.54 -10.85
N HIS A 36 7.77 -3.74 -10.76
CA HIS A 36 6.89 -4.30 -11.78
C HIS A 36 5.70 -3.37 -12.06
N TYR A 37 4.98 -2.96 -11.02
CA TYR A 37 3.80 -2.11 -11.19
C TYR A 37 4.18 -0.68 -11.55
N ALA A 38 5.31 -0.18 -11.07
CA ALA A 38 5.80 1.14 -11.46
C ALA A 38 6.08 1.20 -12.97
N CYS A 39 6.72 0.18 -13.52
CA CYS A 39 6.97 0.09 -14.95
C CYS A 39 5.66 -0.09 -15.73
N LYS A 40 4.74 -0.91 -15.23
CA LYS A 40 3.46 -1.20 -15.88
C LYS A 40 2.63 0.07 -16.09
N VAL A 41 2.65 1.00 -15.14
CA VAL A 41 1.89 2.26 -15.25
C VAL A 41 2.72 3.42 -15.80
N GLY A 42 3.95 3.17 -16.25
CA GLY A 42 4.81 4.19 -16.84
C GLY A 42 5.45 5.14 -15.83
N LEU A 43 5.62 4.72 -14.58
CA LEU A 43 6.24 5.51 -13.52
C LEU A 43 7.43 4.78 -12.90
N PRO A 44 8.49 4.48 -13.71
CA PRO A 44 9.61 3.66 -13.22
C PRO A 44 10.40 4.28 -12.07
N ASP A 45 10.26 5.59 -11.83
CA ASP A 45 10.95 6.26 -10.73
C ASP A 45 10.33 5.94 -9.37
N LYS A 46 9.13 5.39 -9.33
CA LYS A 46 8.43 5.07 -8.07
C LYS A 46 8.76 3.66 -7.61
N GLN A 47 10.02 3.42 -7.30
CA GLN A 47 10.53 2.10 -6.93
C GLN A 47 10.66 1.85 -5.43
N PHE A 48 10.60 2.89 -4.59
CA PHE A 48 10.59 2.69 -3.15
C PHE A 48 9.28 2.03 -2.73
N LEU A 49 9.38 1.08 -1.80
CA LEU A 49 8.26 0.25 -1.42
C LEU A 49 7.14 1.06 -0.76
N HIS A 50 5.98 1.03 -1.35
CA HIS A 50 4.77 1.63 -0.79
C HIS A 50 4.08 0.65 0.16
N ALA A 51 3.31 1.19 1.12
CA ALA A 51 2.62 0.38 2.12
C ALA A 51 1.65 -0.63 1.48
N GLU A 52 0.91 -0.22 0.47
CA GLU A 52 -0.08 -1.07 -0.20
C GLU A 52 0.59 -2.27 -0.86
N ILE A 53 1.67 -2.04 -1.59
CA ILE A 53 2.39 -3.12 -2.26
C ILE A 53 3.06 -4.02 -1.24
N HIS A 54 3.58 -3.47 -0.15
CA HIS A 54 4.14 -4.28 0.93
C HIS A 54 3.09 -5.19 1.54
N ALA A 55 1.88 -4.67 1.80
CA ALA A 55 0.78 -5.48 2.32
C ALA A 55 0.39 -6.60 1.34
N ILE A 56 0.33 -6.32 0.04
CA ILE A 56 0.03 -7.32 -0.99
C ILE A 56 1.12 -8.39 -1.02
N ALA A 57 2.39 -7.99 -0.97
CA ALA A 57 3.52 -8.92 -0.98
C ALA A 57 3.53 -9.86 0.23
N LEU A 58 3.10 -9.37 1.39
CA LEU A 58 3.04 -10.16 2.62
C LEU A 58 1.76 -11.00 2.74
N CYS A 59 0.75 -10.71 1.95
CA CYS A 59 -0.52 -11.43 2.02
C CYS A 59 -0.39 -12.83 1.43
N ARG A 60 -0.52 -13.84 2.27
CA ARG A 60 -0.37 -15.24 1.85
C ARG A 60 -1.55 -15.77 1.07
N ASN A 61 -2.73 -15.14 1.22
CA ASN A 61 -3.94 -15.63 0.59
C ASN A 61 -4.72 -14.45 -0.01
N LEU A 62 -4.27 -13.99 -1.17
CA LEU A 62 -4.91 -12.89 -1.89
C LEU A 62 -6.34 -13.22 -2.33
N LYS A 63 -6.69 -14.50 -2.44
CA LYS A 63 -8.05 -14.89 -2.78
C LYS A 63 -9.06 -14.50 -1.71
N ARG A 64 -8.62 -14.38 -0.47
CA ARG A 64 -9.46 -13.93 0.65
C ARG A 64 -9.45 -12.42 0.82
N ALA A 65 -8.54 -11.72 0.18
CA ALA A 65 -8.43 -10.28 0.31
C ALA A 65 -9.71 -9.62 -0.23
N HIS A 66 -10.36 -8.84 0.62
CA HIS A 66 -11.63 -8.18 0.31
C HIS A 66 -11.53 -6.67 0.37
N LYS A 67 -10.82 -6.14 1.37
CA LYS A 67 -10.68 -4.72 1.59
C LYS A 67 -9.24 -4.38 1.96
N ILE A 68 -8.77 -3.24 1.46
CA ILE A 68 -7.52 -2.65 1.93
C ILE A 68 -7.81 -1.27 2.53
N VAL A 69 -7.27 -1.03 3.71
CA VAL A 69 -7.38 0.26 4.40
C VAL A 69 -6.00 0.90 4.44
N VAL A 70 -5.88 2.07 3.87
CA VAL A 70 -4.61 2.80 3.80
C VAL A 70 -4.70 4.04 4.66
N THR A 71 -3.80 4.15 5.62
CA THR A 71 -3.75 5.30 6.52
C THR A 71 -2.43 6.04 6.36
N ARG A 72 -2.50 7.35 6.45
CA ARG A 72 -1.34 8.24 6.43
C ARG A 72 -1.52 9.29 7.48
N PHE A 73 -0.53 9.43 8.34
CA PHE A 73 -0.54 10.43 9.40
C PHE A 73 0.67 11.34 9.27
N GLY A 74 0.45 12.63 9.52
CA GLY A 74 1.53 13.61 9.55
C GLY A 74 2.33 13.54 10.85
N ALA A 75 3.36 14.39 10.96
CA ALA A 75 4.28 14.42 12.10
C ALA A 75 3.58 14.68 13.44
N LYS A 76 2.42 15.34 13.42
CA LYS A 76 1.62 15.65 14.61
C LYS A 76 0.47 14.67 14.84
N GLY A 77 0.46 13.55 14.12
CA GLY A 77 -0.59 12.55 14.22
C GLY A 77 -1.88 12.88 13.49
N GLU A 78 -1.93 13.97 12.71
CA GLU A 78 -3.11 14.35 11.94
C GLU A 78 -3.28 13.43 10.72
N PRO A 79 -4.53 13.02 10.40
CA PRO A 79 -4.77 12.21 9.20
C PRO A 79 -4.44 13.01 7.92
N LYS A 80 -3.79 12.34 6.98
CA LYS A 80 -3.48 12.89 5.67
C LYS A 80 -4.10 12.03 4.58
N ASN A 81 -4.27 12.61 3.39
CA ASN A 81 -4.80 11.87 2.25
C ASN A 81 -3.87 10.71 1.88
N ALA A 82 -4.41 9.50 1.92
CA ALA A 82 -3.68 8.27 1.61
C ALA A 82 -4.24 7.57 0.38
N LYS A 83 -4.90 8.29 -0.51
CA LYS A 83 -5.43 7.71 -1.75
C LYS A 83 -4.29 7.00 -2.51
N PRO A 84 -4.48 5.73 -2.91
CA PRO A 84 -3.45 5.00 -3.64
C PRO A 84 -3.02 5.73 -4.92
N CYS A 85 -1.70 5.78 -5.15
CA CYS A 85 -1.17 6.31 -6.41
C CYS A 85 -1.46 5.33 -7.55
N PRO A 86 -1.24 5.72 -8.83
CA PRO A 86 -1.50 4.82 -9.96
C PRO A 86 -0.78 3.48 -9.86
N VAL A 87 0.44 3.46 -9.31
CA VAL A 87 1.20 2.22 -9.11
C VAL A 87 0.47 1.28 -8.15
N CYS A 88 0.09 1.80 -6.98
CA CYS A 88 -0.61 1.01 -5.97
C CYS A 88 -2.02 0.64 -6.42
N GLN A 89 -2.71 1.54 -7.10
CA GLN A 89 -4.04 1.26 -7.65
C GLN A 89 -3.99 0.07 -8.61
N SER A 90 -3.00 0.03 -9.49
CA SER A 90 -2.81 -1.08 -10.42
C SER A 90 -2.56 -2.40 -9.68
N ALA A 91 -1.73 -2.37 -8.63
CA ALA A 91 -1.43 -3.56 -7.84
C ALA A 91 -2.66 -4.05 -7.07
N ILE A 92 -3.45 -3.15 -6.50
CA ILE A 92 -4.66 -3.49 -5.76
C ILE A 92 -5.69 -4.15 -6.68
N GLU A 93 -5.87 -3.59 -7.88
CA GLU A 93 -6.78 -4.15 -8.88
C GLU A 93 -6.33 -5.54 -9.33
N ALA A 94 -5.02 -5.70 -9.59
CA ALA A 94 -4.47 -6.99 -9.99
C ALA A 94 -4.60 -8.06 -8.89
N ALA A 95 -4.56 -7.63 -7.62
CA ALA A 95 -4.76 -8.53 -6.48
C ALA A 95 -6.22 -8.94 -6.28
N GLY A 96 -7.15 -8.29 -6.99
CA GLY A 96 -8.57 -8.59 -6.86
C GLY A 96 -9.25 -8.00 -5.63
N ILE A 97 -8.63 -7.03 -4.98
CA ILE A 97 -9.19 -6.37 -3.81
C ILE A 97 -10.26 -5.38 -4.26
N LYS A 98 -11.49 -5.57 -3.79
CA LYS A 98 -12.65 -4.84 -4.29
C LYS A 98 -12.95 -3.53 -3.58
N HIS A 99 -12.55 -3.40 -2.32
CA HIS A 99 -12.86 -2.23 -1.51
C HIS A 99 -11.58 -1.55 -1.06
N ILE A 100 -11.52 -0.24 -1.24
CA ILE A 100 -10.39 0.59 -0.83
C ILE A 100 -10.92 1.67 0.09
N GLU A 101 -10.38 1.75 1.31
CA GLU A 101 -10.62 2.85 2.23
C GLU A 101 -9.28 3.54 2.50
N HIS A 102 -9.32 4.85 2.67
CA HIS A 102 -8.10 5.62 2.96
C HIS A 102 -8.41 6.87 3.77
N THR A 103 -7.42 7.35 4.49
CA THR A 103 -7.51 8.66 5.17
C THR A 103 -7.46 9.83 4.21
#